data_81b10249dc0d299fe42acfc7fca824ca
#
_entry.id   81b10249dc0d299fe42acfc7fca824ca
#
_cell.length_a   1.000
_cell.length_b   1.000
_cell.length_c   1.000
_cell.angle_alpha   90.00
_cell.angle_beta   90.00
_cell.angle_gamma   90.00
#
_symmetry.space_group_name_H-M   'P 1'
#
loop_
_entity.id
_entity.type
_entity.pdbx_description
1 polymer ?
#
loop_
_entity_poly.entity_id
_entity_poly.type
_entity_poly.pdbx_seq_one_letter_code
_entity_poly.pdbx_strand_id
1 'polypeptide(L)'
;MAATPSEPGARSQPSMSCPCERAASEAIRHRASSSGSRVPSIAAKATQAGSSLDWRAVSLVPILLYHSISSAPPPLIRSFAVDEGAFCNHLDLILERGLVSLTVTGFLDAIERDDRRMLERAVVITFDDGFADFEAALPALAARGLSATLFVATGLLRRAPQQVHAPAVTAHMLDWSRLGELPARGIEVGAHSHSHPQLDTLSLQRARQEIALSRRLLRDAVNAEIETLAYPNGYSSPRIKHLARAEGYRAACGVKNTFSSERDDRFALARLMIRSTTGTEEVARWLDRLGAPPPRATEKTRTKAWRAYRRGRALVTRRAGATPGWPVTRA
;
A
#
# COMPACT_ATOMS: atom_id res chain seq x y z
N MET A 1 -42.96 42.18 36.42
CA MET A 1 -42.56 40.76 36.65
C MET A 1 -43.18 39.94 35.55
N ALA A 2 -42.48 39.58 34.53
CA ALA A 2 -42.91 38.71 33.46
C ALA A 2 -41.83 37.59 33.34
N ALA A 3 -42.28 36.35 33.52
CA ALA A 3 -41.45 35.18 33.47
C ALA A 3 -41.18 34.75 32.00
N THR A 4 -39.94 34.50 31.66
CA THR A 4 -39.52 33.89 30.38
C THR A 4 -39.68 32.39 30.44
N PRO A 5 -40.14 31.71 29.37
CA PRO A 5 -40.22 30.25 29.33
C PRO A 5 -38.84 29.64 28.95
N SER A 6 -38.47 28.58 29.64
CA SER A 6 -37.30 27.73 29.42
C SER A 6 -37.45 26.87 28.16
N GLU A 7 -36.42 26.89 27.29
CA GLU A 7 -36.31 25.99 26.13
C GLU A 7 -36.11 24.51 26.55
N PRO A 8 -36.68 23.54 25.80
CA PRO A 8 -36.46 22.13 26.06
C PRO A 8 -35.14 21.67 25.45
N GLY A 9 -34.36 20.95 26.26
CA GLY A 9 -33.02 20.40 25.92
C GLY A 9 -32.99 19.59 24.64
N ALA A 10 -31.99 19.88 23.81
CA ALA A 10 -31.61 19.11 22.64
C ALA A 10 -31.21 17.68 23.04
N ARG A 11 -31.99 16.70 22.61
CA ARG A 11 -31.64 15.29 22.70
C ARG A 11 -30.49 15.04 21.72
N SER A 12 -29.32 14.64 22.21
CA SER A 12 -28.22 14.11 21.43
C SER A 12 -28.69 12.88 20.67
N GLN A 13 -28.66 12.94 19.34
CA GLN A 13 -28.88 11.77 18.49
C GLN A 13 -27.68 10.80 18.69
N PRO A 14 -27.94 9.47 18.78
CA PRO A 14 -26.86 8.51 18.82
C PRO A 14 -26.10 8.55 17.49
N SER A 15 -24.76 8.70 17.56
CA SER A 15 -23.87 8.60 16.42
C SER A 15 -24.11 7.26 15.70
N MET A 16 -24.48 7.31 14.43
CA MET A 16 -24.60 6.11 13.60
C MET A 16 -23.19 5.51 13.47
N SER A 17 -22.92 4.45 14.21
CA SER A 17 -21.69 3.66 14.06
C SER A 17 -21.64 3.06 12.65
N CYS A 18 -20.51 3.20 11.98
CA CYS A 18 -20.24 2.62 10.67
C CYS A 18 -20.54 1.11 10.67
N PRO A 19 -21.10 0.53 9.60
CA PRO A 19 -21.32 -0.92 9.48
C PRO A 19 -20.10 -1.77 9.82
N CYS A 20 -18.88 -1.26 9.54
CA CYS A 20 -17.60 -1.87 9.90
C CYS A 20 -17.35 -2.02 11.41
N GLU A 21 -17.81 -1.08 12.24
CA GLU A 21 -17.62 -1.13 13.70
C GLU A 21 -18.49 -2.20 14.36
N ARG A 22 -19.69 -2.47 13.81
CA ARG A 22 -20.59 -3.52 14.32
C ARG A 22 -20.05 -4.91 14.05
N ALA A 23 -19.54 -5.18 12.84
CA ALA A 23 -18.96 -6.47 12.47
C ALA A 23 -17.72 -6.81 13.31
N ALA A 24 -16.84 -5.83 13.57
CA ALA A 24 -15.65 -6.04 14.40
C ALA A 24 -16.00 -6.40 15.86
N SER A 25 -17.05 -5.80 16.42
CA SER A 25 -17.51 -6.09 17.80
C SER A 25 -18.14 -7.48 17.95
N GLU A 26 -18.70 -8.05 16.88
CA GLU A 26 -19.22 -9.42 16.85
C GLU A 26 -18.10 -10.45 16.68
N ALA A 27 -17.12 -10.20 15.81
CA ALA A 27 -15.97 -11.08 15.59
C ALA A 27 -15.11 -11.26 16.88
N ILE A 28 -14.94 -10.19 17.67
CA ILE A 28 -14.21 -10.23 18.95
C ILE A 28 -14.97 -11.07 19.99
N ARG A 29 -16.30 -10.99 20.03
CA ARG A 29 -17.14 -11.78 20.97
C ARG A 29 -17.14 -13.27 20.64
N HIS A 30 -17.09 -13.67 19.36
CA HIS A 30 -17.00 -15.07 18.95
C HIS A 30 -15.64 -15.71 19.26
N ARG A 31 -14.56 -14.92 19.34
CA ARG A 31 -13.22 -15.42 19.66
C ARG A 31 -13.03 -15.84 21.12
N ALA A 32 -13.83 -15.32 22.03
CA ALA A 32 -13.76 -15.66 23.46
C ALA A 32 -14.39 -17.03 23.79
N SER A 33 -15.13 -17.65 22.87
CA SER A 33 -15.87 -18.89 23.10
C SER A 33 -15.36 -20.13 22.33
N SER A 34 -14.30 -20.03 21.52
CA SER A 34 -13.80 -21.18 20.73
C SER A 34 -12.28 -21.38 20.90
N SER A 35 -11.87 -21.91 22.07
CA SER A 35 -10.57 -22.50 22.25
C SER A 35 -10.66 -24.01 21.93
N GLY A 36 -10.16 -24.42 20.77
CA GLY A 36 -9.93 -25.83 20.49
C GLY A 36 -10.43 -26.33 19.14
N SER A 37 -9.70 -26.08 18.07
CA SER A 37 -9.69 -26.97 16.93
C SER A 37 -8.35 -26.88 16.18
N ARG A 38 -7.70 -28.05 16.04
CA ARG A 38 -6.47 -28.22 15.27
C ARG A 38 -6.80 -28.06 13.77
N VAL A 39 -6.07 -27.18 13.10
CA VAL A 39 -6.12 -27.04 11.63
C VAL A 39 -5.29 -28.16 11.01
N PRO A 40 -5.83 -28.95 10.05
CA PRO A 40 -5.06 -29.97 9.37
C PRO A 40 -4.12 -29.35 8.34
N SER A 41 -2.85 -29.80 8.34
CA SER A 41 -1.84 -29.47 7.34
C SER A 41 -2.21 -30.09 6.00
N ILE A 42 -2.53 -29.25 5.02
CA ILE A 42 -2.76 -29.69 3.63
C ILE A 42 -1.44 -29.51 2.86
N ALA A 43 -0.65 -30.58 2.77
CA ALA A 43 0.44 -30.67 1.83
C ALA A 43 -0.12 -31.04 0.44
N ALA A 44 -0.28 -30.07 -0.45
CA ALA A 44 -0.73 -30.30 -1.82
C ALA A 44 0.46 -30.60 -2.74
N LYS A 45 0.35 -31.71 -3.51
CA LYS A 45 1.28 -32.16 -4.55
C LYS A 45 1.36 -31.13 -5.69
N ALA A 46 2.54 -30.54 -5.91
CA ALA A 46 2.83 -29.81 -7.13
C ALA A 46 3.91 -30.56 -7.93
N THR A 47 3.59 -30.85 -9.17
CA THR A 47 4.38 -31.63 -10.13
C THR A 47 5.52 -30.81 -10.72
N GLN A 48 6.66 -31.45 -10.96
CA GLN A 48 7.96 -30.92 -11.38
C GLN A 48 7.95 -30.25 -12.76
N ALA A 49 8.67 -29.14 -12.87
CA ALA A 49 9.39 -28.76 -14.09
C ALA A 49 10.55 -27.79 -13.74
N GLY A 50 11.74 -28.25 -13.94
CA GLY A 50 12.99 -27.60 -14.33
C GLY A 50 13.56 -26.37 -13.60
N SER A 51 14.74 -26.54 -12.99
CA SER A 51 15.65 -25.60 -12.29
C SER A 51 15.24 -25.20 -10.86
N SER A 52 15.76 -25.96 -9.91
CA SER A 52 15.39 -25.96 -8.51
C SER A 52 16.09 -24.87 -7.71
N LEU A 53 15.42 -23.75 -7.53
CA LEU A 53 15.48 -23.08 -6.24
C LEU A 53 14.41 -23.77 -5.38
N ASP A 54 14.82 -24.38 -4.26
CA ASP A 54 13.89 -25.03 -3.34
C ASP A 54 13.00 -23.96 -2.69
N TRP A 55 11.91 -23.59 -3.38
CA TRP A 55 10.94 -22.60 -2.93
C TRP A 55 10.16 -23.08 -1.68
N ARG A 56 10.25 -24.37 -1.34
CA ARG A 56 9.67 -24.92 -0.10
C ARG A 56 10.38 -24.45 1.16
N ALA A 57 11.59 -23.87 1.02
CA ALA A 57 12.34 -23.28 2.11
C ALA A 57 12.23 -21.75 2.19
N VAL A 58 11.31 -21.14 1.42
CA VAL A 58 11.14 -19.68 1.32
C VAL A 58 9.76 -19.27 1.82
N SER A 59 9.72 -18.31 2.75
CA SER A 59 8.46 -17.74 3.24
C SER A 59 7.90 -16.76 2.22
N LEU A 60 6.80 -17.15 1.55
CA LEU A 60 6.07 -16.24 0.66
C LEU A 60 5.17 -15.31 1.47
N VAL A 61 5.33 -14.02 1.30
CA VAL A 61 4.55 -13.00 2.01
C VAL A 61 3.71 -12.20 1.01
N PRO A 62 2.38 -12.20 1.13
CA PRO A 62 1.52 -11.32 0.35
C PRO A 62 1.68 -9.88 0.83
N ILE A 63 2.08 -8.98 -0.07
CA ILE A 63 2.05 -7.54 0.14
C ILE A 63 0.90 -7.00 -0.70
N LEU A 64 -0.20 -6.63 -0.05
CA LEU A 64 -1.41 -6.13 -0.69
C LEU A 64 -1.25 -4.65 -1.01
N LEU A 65 -1.58 -4.25 -2.23
CA LEU A 65 -1.50 -2.87 -2.70
C LEU A 65 -2.90 -2.32 -2.97
N TYR A 66 -3.34 -1.40 -2.15
CA TYR A 66 -4.53 -0.57 -2.31
C TYR A 66 -4.16 0.85 -2.77
N HIS A 67 -5.14 1.62 -3.25
CA HIS A 67 -5.02 3.05 -3.52
C HIS A 67 -6.15 3.84 -2.84
N SER A 68 -7.38 3.50 -3.10
CA SER A 68 -8.58 4.24 -2.69
C SER A 68 -9.58 3.29 -2.01
N ILE A 69 -10.15 3.71 -0.88
CA ILE A 69 -11.22 2.98 -0.19
C ILE A 69 -12.47 3.84 -0.24
N SER A 70 -13.29 3.62 -1.27
CA SER A 70 -14.48 4.45 -1.51
C SER A 70 -15.50 3.72 -2.38
N SER A 71 -16.78 3.86 -2.02
CA SER A 71 -17.92 3.43 -2.84
C SER A 71 -18.25 4.42 -3.97
N ALA A 72 -17.76 5.68 -3.87
CA ALA A 72 -18.00 6.74 -4.84
C ALA A 72 -16.66 7.42 -5.28
N PRO A 73 -15.69 6.66 -5.82
CA PRO A 73 -14.38 7.20 -6.17
C PRO A 73 -14.46 8.16 -7.36
N PRO A 74 -13.56 9.17 -7.41
CA PRO A 74 -13.44 10.01 -8.58
C PRO A 74 -13.06 9.19 -9.82
N PRO A 75 -13.43 9.61 -11.04
CA PRO A 75 -13.19 8.85 -12.27
C PRO A 75 -11.74 8.44 -12.48
N LEU A 76 -10.79 9.28 -12.05
CA LEU A 76 -9.35 9.07 -12.24
C LEU A 76 -8.79 7.84 -11.49
N ILE A 77 -9.44 7.43 -10.37
CA ILE A 77 -8.97 6.32 -9.52
C ILE A 77 -9.94 5.13 -9.49
N ARG A 78 -11.08 5.22 -10.18
CA ARG A 78 -12.17 4.22 -10.11
C ARG A 78 -11.73 2.77 -10.29
N SER A 79 -10.79 2.50 -11.21
CA SER A 79 -10.28 1.14 -11.44
C SER A 79 -9.40 0.59 -10.30
N PHE A 80 -8.99 1.43 -9.35
CA PHE A 80 -8.17 1.08 -8.20
C PHE A 80 -8.86 1.33 -6.86
N ALA A 81 -10.15 1.70 -6.91
CA ALA A 81 -10.95 1.89 -5.72
C ALA A 81 -11.57 0.57 -5.27
N VAL A 82 -11.62 0.38 -3.96
CA VAL A 82 -12.29 -0.75 -3.30
C VAL A 82 -13.38 -0.18 -2.42
N ASP A 83 -14.55 -0.77 -2.48
CA ASP A 83 -15.65 -0.45 -1.58
C ASP A 83 -15.28 -0.73 -0.12
N GLU A 84 -15.75 0.08 0.81
CA GLU A 84 -15.46 -0.03 2.24
C GLU A 84 -15.87 -1.40 2.81
N GLY A 85 -17.01 -1.95 2.38
CA GLY A 85 -17.47 -3.27 2.80
C GLY A 85 -16.56 -4.38 2.30
N ALA A 86 -16.14 -4.31 1.03
CA ALA A 86 -15.18 -5.26 0.46
C ALA A 86 -13.81 -5.16 1.18
N PHE A 87 -13.36 -3.94 1.50
CA PHE A 87 -12.13 -3.74 2.28
C PHE A 87 -12.25 -4.39 3.67
N CYS A 88 -13.35 -4.18 4.39
CA CYS A 88 -13.60 -4.83 5.67
C CYS A 88 -13.56 -6.35 5.57
N ASN A 89 -14.19 -6.94 4.53
CA ASN A 89 -14.14 -8.38 4.28
C ASN A 89 -12.70 -8.87 4.05
N HIS A 90 -11.86 -8.11 3.32
CA HIS A 90 -10.45 -8.45 3.15
C HIS A 90 -9.68 -8.46 4.48
N LEU A 91 -9.97 -7.52 5.38
CA LEU A 91 -9.36 -7.46 6.71
C LEU A 91 -9.83 -8.63 7.60
N ASP A 92 -11.10 -8.99 7.54
CA ASP A 92 -11.66 -10.12 8.29
C ASP A 92 -11.03 -11.44 7.84
N LEU A 93 -10.79 -11.65 6.55
CA LEU A 93 -10.06 -12.80 6.02
C LEU A 93 -8.63 -12.93 6.58
N ILE A 94 -7.96 -11.80 6.88
CA ILE A 94 -6.63 -11.79 7.53
C ILE A 94 -6.74 -12.34 8.95
N LEU A 95 -7.75 -11.87 9.71
CA LEU A 95 -7.97 -12.31 11.08
C LEU A 95 -8.41 -13.78 11.17
N GLU A 96 -9.32 -14.21 10.31
CA GLU A 96 -9.81 -15.59 10.23
C GLU A 96 -8.67 -16.60 10.02
N ARG A 97 -7.65 -16.22 9.24
CA ARG A 97 -6.46 -17.04 8.99
C ARG A 97 -5.40 -16.93 10.09
N GLY A 98 -5.63 -16.13 11.12
CA GLY A 98 -4.66 -15.87 12.17
C GLY A 98 -3.37 -15.22 11.66
N LEU A 99 -3.46 -14.50 10.52
CA LEU A 99 -2.32 -13.77 9.97
C LEU A 99 -2.04 -12.51 10.80
N VAL A 100 -0.80 -12.05 10.72
CA VAL A 100 -0.31 -10.84 11.39
C VAL A 100 0.00 -9.80 10.31
N SER A 101 -0.65 -8.62 10.40
CA SER A 101 -0.29 -7.52 9.50
C SER A 101 1.01 -6.87 9.97
N LEU A 102 1.94 -6.73 9.05
CA LEU A 102 3.18 -5.97 9.24
C LEU A 102 3.15 -4.72 8.38
N THR A 103 3.85 -3.69 8.82
CA THR A 103 4.28 -2.61 7.93
C THR A 103 5.42 -3.11 7.03
N VAL A 104 5.79 -2.35 6.00
CA VAL A 104 6.95 -2.74 5.17
C VAL A 104 8.24 -2.74 5.99
N THR A 105 8.43 -1.78 6.89
CA THR A 105 9.56 -1.79 7.84
C THR A 105 9.49 -3.00 8.77
N GLY A 106 8.33 -3.33 9.32
CA GLY A 106 8.14 -4.52 10.14
C GLY A 106 8.45 -5.83 9.41
N PHE A 107 8.13 -5.91 8.12
CA PHE A 107 8.53 -7.04 7.27
C PHE A 107 10.05 -7.14 7.09
N LEU A 108 10.74 -6.01 6.89
CA LEU A 108 12.20 -5.99 6.82
C LEU A 108 12.83 -6.42 8.14
N ASP A 109 12.29 -5.96 9.25
CA ASP A 109 12.76 -6.31 10.59
C ASP A 109 12.61 -7.82 10.88
N ALA A 110 11.49 -8.42 10.43
CA ALA A 110 11.30 -9.87 10.54
C ALA A 110 12.31 -10.65 9.69
N ILE A 111 12.66 -10.16 8.50
CA ILE A 111 13.72 -10.74 7.66
C ILE A 111 15.08 -10.63 8.35
N GLU A 112 15.42 -9.46 8.89
CA GLU A 112 16.72 -9.21 9.53
C GLU A 112 16.94 -10.03 10.80
N ARG A 113 15.84 -10.36 11.51
CA ARG A 113 15.86 -11.24 12.70
C ARG A 113 15.76 -12.72 12.36
N ASP A 114 15.66 -13.09 11.08
CA ASP A 114 15.35 -14.47 10.60
C ASP A 114 14.13 -15.08 11.30
N ASP A 115 13.10 -14.24 11.56
CA ASP A 115 11.88 -14.68 12.23
C ASP A 115 10.92 -15.37 11.25
N ARG A 116 11.25 -16.62 10.93
CA ARG A 116 10.47 -17.45 10.01
C ARG A 116 9.02 -17.64 10.45
N ARG A 117 8.77 -17.77 11.76
CA ARG A 117 7.40 -17.94 12.29
C ARG A 117 6.55 -16.69 12.01
N MET A 118 7.14 -15.52 12.15
CA MET A 118 6.47 -14.27 11.80
C MET A 118 6.24 -14.20 10.29
N LEU A 119 7.24 -14.47 9.46
CA LEU A 119 7.15 -14.41 7.99
C LEU A 119 6.10 -15.37 7.43
N GLU A 120 5.97 -16.59 7.97
CA GLU A 120 4.94 -17.57 7.57
C GLU A 120 3.51 -17.09 7.85
N ARG A 121 3.32 -16.24 8.84
CA ARG A 121 2.03 -15.66 9.23
C ARG A 121 1.85 -14.23 8.76
N ALA A 122 2.85 -13.64 8.13
CA ALA A 122 2.82 -12.24 7.74
C ALA A 122 1.91 -11.98 6.54
N VAL A 123 1.25 -10.83 6.59
CA VAL A 123 0.69 -10.11 5.45
C VAL A 123 1.12 -8.65 5.59
N VAL A 124 1.38 -7.97 4.48
CA VAL A 124 1.67 -6.53 4.51
C VAL A 124 0.54 -5.80 3.77
N ILE A 125 -0.04 -4.79 4.41
CA ILE A 125 -1.09 -3.95 3.81
C ILE A 125 -0.44 -2.63 3.40
N THR A 126 -0.52 -2.27 2.12
CA THR A 126 0.04 -1.02 1.63
C THR A 126 -1.00 -0.21 0.86
N PHE A 127 -0.91 1.11 0.97
CA PHE A 127 -1.69 2.08 0.20
C PHE A 127 -0.73 2.99 -0.55
N ASP A 128 -1.04 3.32 -1.82
CA ASP A 128 -0.23 4.25 -2.60
C ASP A 128 -0.93 5.59 -2.78
N ASP A 129 -0.17 6.59 -3.23
CA ASP A 129 -0.54 7.94 -3.63
C ASP A 129 -0.85 8.90 -2.46
N GLY A 130 -1.60 8.48 -1.46
CA GLY A 130 -2.07 9.34 -0.36
C GLY A 130 -3.41 10.02 -0.66
N PHE A 131 -4.38 9.30 -1.22
CA PHE A 131 -5.75 9.79 -1.39
C PHE A 131 -6.43 10.02 -0.04
N ALA A 132 -7.33 11.02 0.03
CA ALA A 132 -8.04 11.40 1.25
C ALA A 132 -8.97 10.29 1.79
N ASP A 133 -9.50 9.46 0.91
CA ASP A 133 -10.35 8.33 1.27
C ASP A 133 -9.61 7.19 1.99
N PHE A 134 -8.27 7.25 2.06
CA PHE A 134 -7.51 6.44 3.01
C PHE A 134 -7.99 6.62 4.46
N GLU A 135 -8.53 7.80 4.82
CA GLU A 135 -9.10 8.04 6.16
C GLU A 135 -10.25 7.09 6.49
N ALA A 136 -10.99 6.59 5.48
CA ALA A 136 -12.03 5.57 5.67
C ALA A 136 -11.45 4.19 6.06
N ALA A 137 -10.21 3.89 5.69
CA ALA A 137 -9.55 2.65 6.08
C ALA A 137 -9.10 2.63 7.56
N LEU A 138 -8.83 3.80 8.15
CA LEU A 138 -8.25 3.90 9.49
C LEU A 138 -9.11 3.27 10.60
N PRO A 139 -10.43 3.52 10.69
CA PRO A 139 -11.29 2.88 11.69
C PRO A 139 -11.33 1.36 11.53
N ALA A 140 -11.39 0.87 10.29
CA ALA A 140 -11.46 -0.55 10.00
C ALA A 140 -10.16 -1.29 10.39
N LEU A 141 -9.00 -0.70 10.13
CA LEU A 141 -7.70 -1.20 10.56
C LEU A 141 -7.57 -1.19 12.09
N ALA A 142 -7.89 -0.05 12.71
CA ALA A 142 -7.78 0.12 14.17
C ALA A 142 -8.68 -0.86 14.94
N ALA A 143 -9.94 -1.04 14.51
CA ALA A 143 -10.88 -1.97 15.14
C ALA A 143 -10.41 -3.43 15.11
N ARG A 144 -9.50 -3.77 14.21
CA ARG A 144 -8.94 -5.12 14.02
C ARG A 144 -7.50 -5.26 14.54
N GLY A 145 -6.91 -4.17 15.06
CA GLY A 145 -5.51 -4.15 15.50
C GLY A 145 -4.51 -4.41 14.36
N LEU A 146 -4.87 -4.01 13.12
CA LEU A 146 -4.04 -4.22 11.93
C LEU A 146 -3.24 -2.96 11.62
N SER A 147 -1.96 -3.16 11.27
CA SER A 147 -1.06 -2.12 10.79
C SER A 147 -1.03 -2.07 9.26
N ALA A 148 -0.62 -0.91 8.70
CA ALA A 148 -0.44 -0.74 7.26
C ALA A 148 0.68 0.26 6.96
N THR A 149 1.10 0.35 5.69
CA THR A 149 2.03 1.36 5.20
C THR A 149 1.33 2.24 4.17
N LEU A 150 1.36 3.55 4.35
CA LEU A 150 0.87 4.54 3.40
C LEU A 150 2.05 5.19 2.67
N PHE A 151 2.17 4.97 1.37
CA PHE A 151 3.15 5.61 0.51
C PHE A 151 2.59 6.90 -0.09
N VAL A 152 3.25 8.03 0.16
CA VAL A 152 2.72 9.36 -0.09
C VAL A 152 3.48 10.08 -1.21
N ALA A 153 2.77 10.55 -2.23
CA ALA A 153 3.26 11.48 -3.24
C ALA A 153 3.22 12.92 -2.69
N THR A 154 4.32 13.35 -2.07
CA THR A 154 4.35 14.53 -1.18
C THR A 154 3.90 15.83 -1.81
N GLY A 155 4.22 16.07 -3.08
CA GLY A 155 3.83 17.30 -3.78
C GLY A 155 2.36 17.33 -4.23
N LEU A 156 1.64 16.22 -4.13
CA LEU A 156 0.24 16.12 -4.53
C LEU A 156 -0.73 16.34 -3.36
N LEU A 157 -0.26 16.22 -2.13
CA LEU A 157 -1.10 16.39 -0.95
C LEU A 157 -1.66 17.82 -0.87
N ARG A 158 -2.86 17.95 -0.31
CA ARG A 158 -3.42 19.26 -0.01
C ARG A 158 -2.55 19.97 1.03
N ARG A 159 -2.30 21.27 0.82
CA ARG A 159 -1.51 22.13 1.71
C ARG A 159 -0.07 21.63 1.94
N ALA A 160 0.48 20.83 1.02
CA ALA A 160 1.89 20.43 1.10
C ALA A 160 2.84 21.64 1.00
N PRO A 161 3.99 21.65 1.72
CA PRO A 161 4.93 22.78 1.72
C PRO A 161 5.48 23.12 0.34
N GLN A 162 5.65 22.15 -0.54
CA GLN A 162 6.14 22.31 -1.91
C GLN A 162 5.16 21.66 -2.88
N GLN A 163 3.92 22.14 -2.87
CA GLN A 163 2.84 21.54 -3.66
C GLN A 163 3.10 21.67 -5.16
N VAL A 164 2.86 20.58 -5.88
CA VAL A 164 2.86 20.57 -7.34
C VAL A 164 1.50 21.06 -7.83
N HIS A 165 1.51 21.90 -8.88
CA HIS A 165 0.25 22.38 -9.46
C HIS A 165 -0.46 21.25 -10.22
N ALA A 166 -1.37 20.56 -9.55
CA ALA A 166 -2.18 19.46 -10.08
C ALA A 166 -3.61 19.48 -9.48
N PRO A 167 -4.40 20.56 -9.65
CA PRO A 167 -5.61 20.80 -8.87
C PRO A 167 -6.64 19.67 -8.99
N ALA A 168 -6.79 19.05 -10.15
CA ALA A 168 -7.73 17.96 -10.35
C ALA A 168 -7.38 16.69 -9.53
N VAL A 169 -6.12 16.48 -9.23
CA VAL A 169 -5.65 15.36 -8.39
C VAL A 169 -5.63 15.79 -6.92
N THR A 170 -5.02 16.94 -6.64
CA THR A 170 -4.83 17.47 -5.29
C THR A 170 -6.15 17.62 -4.51
N ALA A 171 -7.26 17.93 -5.19
CA ALA A 171 -8.58 18.01 -4.56
C ALA A 171 -9.02 16.72 -3.84
N HIS A 172 -8.50 15.57 -4.28
CA HIS A 172 -8.84 14.26 -3.73
C HIS A 172 -7.75 13.67 -2.82
N MET A 173 -6.67 14.44 -2.56
CA MET A 173 -5.55 13.97 -1.76
C MET A 173 -5.73 14.29 -0.27
N LEU A 174 -5.07 13.48 0.55
CA LEU A 174 -4.96 13.69 2.00
C LEU A 174 -4.40 15.08 2.29
N ASP A 175 -4.80 15.64 3.41
CA ASP A 175 -4.23 16.89 3.89
C ASP A 175 -2.87 16.67 4.55
N TRP A 176 -1.91 17.56 4.28
CA TRP A 176 -0.56 17.46 4.82
C TRP A 176 -0.53 17.35 6.35
N SER A 177 -1.42 18.10 7.02
CA SER A 177 -1.51 18.11 8.49
C SER A 177 -1.87 16.75 9.11
N ARG A 178 -2.42 15.83 8.32
CA ARG A 178 -2.83 14.50 8.82
C ARG A 178 -1.66 13.52 8.96
N LEU A 179 -0.51 13.79 8.32
CA LEU A 179 0.61 12.85 8.29
C LEU A 179 1.19 12.58 9.68
N GLY A 180 1.34 13.59 10.51
CA GLY A 180 2.01 13.49 11.81
C GLY A 180 1.30 12.57 12.82
N GLU A 181 0.00 12.34 12.68
CA GLU A 181 -0.77 11.47 13.57
C GLU A 181 -0.79 9.99 13.15
N LEU A 182 -0.44 9.68 11.90
CA LEU A 182 -0.54 8.33 11.34
C LEU A 182 0.31 7.28 12.07
N PRO A 183 1.57 7.58 12.48
CA PRO A 183 2.39 6.61 13.21
C PRO A 183 1.77 6.16 14.53
N ALA A 184 1.15 7.07 15.28
CA ALA A 184 0.46 6.75 16.54
C ALA A 184 -0.77 5.83 16.33
N ARG A 185 -1.26 5.74 15.09
CA ARG A 185 -2.38 4.88 14.68
C ARG A 185 -1.93 3.55 14.06
N GLY A 186 -0.65 3.20 14.17
CA GLY A 186 -0.10 1.97 13.58
C GLY A 186 0.12 2.01 12.07
N ILE A 187 0.18 3.22 11.49
CA ILE A 187 0.41 3.43 10.06
C ILE A 187 1.84 3.91 9.83
N GLU A 188 2.64 3.11 9.13
CA GLU A 188 3.93 3.55 8.61
C GLU A 188 3.70 4.53 7.45
N VAL A 189 4.40 5.66 7.46
CA VAL A 189 4.43 6.60 6.35
C VAL A 189 5.69 6.35 5.51
N GLY A 190 5.50 5.94 4.27
CA GLY A 190 6.55 5.75 3.28
C GLY A 190 6.49 6.80 2.15
N ALA A 191 7.55 6.87 1.35
CA ALA A 191 7.62 7.81 0.24
C ALA A 191 7.05 7.21 -1.07
N HIS A 192 6.42 8.08 -1.89
CA HIS A 192 5.97 7.73 -3.24
C HIS A 192 6.47 8.74 -4.30
N SER A 193 7.72 9.21 -4.14
CA SER A 193 8.30 10.37 -4.81
C SER A 193 7.61 11.70 -4.45
N HIS A 194 8.08 12.80 -5.05
CA HIS A 194 7.48 14.11 -4.79
C HIS A 194 6.28 14.38 -5.71
N SER A 195 6.47 14.29 -7.03
CA SER A 195 5.45 14.64 -8.03
C SER A 195 4.87 13.44 -8.82
N HIS A 196 5.11 12.22 -8.32
CA HIS A 196 4.61 10.96 -8.88
C HIS A 196 5.00 10.69 -10.35
N PRO A 197 6.22 10.99 -10.82
CA PRO A 197 6.64 10.68 -12.17
C PRO A 197 7.09 9.22 -12.32
N GLN A 198 7.10 8.72 -13.53
CA GLN A 198 7.79 7.46 -13.84
C GLN A 198 9.30 7.63 -13.67
N LEU A 199 9.84 7.36 -12.49
CA LEU A 199 11.23 7.66 -12.10
C LEU A 199 12.27 7.13 -13.09
N ASP A 200 12.04 5.96 -13.68
CA ASP A 200 12.94 5.32 -14.63
C ASP A 200 12.99 5.99 -16.00
N THR A 201 12.13 6.97 -16.26
CA THR A 201 12.14 7.79 -17.49
C THR A 201 12.84 9.14 -17.28
N LEU A 202 13.19 9.50 -16.06
CA LEU A 202 13.83 10.76 -15.71
C LEU A 202 15.35 10.69 -15.92
N SER A 203 16.01 11.87 -15.97
CA SER A 203 17.44 11.94 -15.73
C SER A 203 17.75 11.53 -14.28
N LEU A 204 18.95 11.01 -14.02
CA LEU A 204 19.33 10.58 -12.66
C LEU A 204 19.23 11.72 -11.65
N GLN A 205 19.62 12.93 -12.04
CA GLN A 205 19.50 14.11 -11.19
C GLN A 205 18.05 14.42 -10.80
N ARG A 206 17.13 14.40 -11.76
CA ARG A 206 15.68 14.62 -11.49
C ARG A 206 15.10 13.48 -10.66
N ALA A 207 15.44 12.23 -10.96
CA ALA A 207 14.98 11.10 -10.17
C ALA A 207 15.49 11.19 -8.72
N ARG A 208 16.75 11.59 -8.52
CA ARG A 208 17.32 11.82 -7.19
C ARG A 208 16.57 12.92 -6.43
N GLN A 209 16.28 14.06 -7.09
CA GLN A 209 15.51 15.14 -6.50
C GLN A 209 14.13 14.70 -6.02
N GLU A 210 13.41 13.92 -6.85
CA GLU A 210 12.09 13.36 -6.52
C GLU A 210 12.15 12.46 -5.26
N ILE A 211 13.14 11.58 -5.19
CA ILE A 211 13.32 10.61 -4.12
C ILE A 211 13.79 11.29 -2.83
N ALA A 212 14.81 12.17 -2.91
CA ALA A 212 15.38 12.83 -1.74
C ALA A 212 14.44 13.86 -1.13
N LEU A 213 13.77 14.67 -1.98
CA LEU A 213 12.82 15.69 -1.52
C LEU A 213 11.64 15.04 -0.79
N SER A 214 11.06 13.99 -1.36
CA SER A 214 9.95 13.25 -0.75
C SER A 214 10.34 12.73 0.64
N ARG A 215 11.50 12.06 0.78
CA ARG A 215 12.00 11.56 2.07
C ARG A 215 12.14 12.65 3.10
N ARG A 216 12.80 13.75 2.75
CA ARG A 216 13.04 14.89 3.67
C ARG A 216 11.74 15.49 4.16
N LEU A 217 10.81 15.81 3.24
CA LEU A 217 9.54 16.43 3.61
C LEU A 217 8.71 15.53 4.54
N LEU A 218 8.65 14.22 4.25
CA LEU A 218 7.92 13.28 5.11
C LEU A 218 8.57 13.11 6.48
N ARG A 219 9.90 12.99 6.55
CA ARG A 219 10.62 12.92 7.81
C ARG A 219 10.29 14.11 8.72
N ASP A 220 10.28 15.31 8.14
CA ASP A 220 9.95 16.53 8.87
C ASP A 220 8.47 16.56 9.31
N ALA A 221 7.54 16.00 8.49
CA ALA A 221 6.12 15.95 8.80
C ALA A 221 5.75 14.93 9.90
N VAL A 222 6.38 13.77 9.92
CA VAL A 222 6.07 12.71 10.88
C VAL A 222 7.04 12.65 12.06
N ASN A 223 8.07 13.49 12.05
CA ASN A 223 9.16 13.53 13.06
C ASN A 223 9.78 12.13 13.31
N ALA A 224 9.97 11.36 12.24
CA ALA A 224 10.57 10.02 12.27
C ALA A 224 11.29 9.72 10.95
N GLU A 225 12.18 8.72 10.95
CA GLU A 225 12.87 8.31 9.73
C GLU A 225 11.90 7.69 8.72
N ILE A 226 12.10 8.04 7.45
CA ILE A 226 11.37 7.47 6.32
C ILE A 226 12.26 6.41 5.68
N GLU A 227 11.91 5.15 5.89
CA GLU A 227 12.77 4.03 5.54
C GLU A 227 12.35 3.32 4.25
N THR A 228 11.12 3.55 3.79
CA THR A 228 10.54 2.81 2.67
C THR A 228 10.05 3.71 1.55
N LEU A 229 10.15 3.21 0.32
CA LEU A 229 9.74 3.88 -0.91
C LEU A 229 8.84 2.94 -1.74
N ALA A 230 7.76 3.44 -2.32
CA ALA A 230 7.12 2.78 -3.45
C ALA A 230 7.44 3.53 -4.75
N TYR A 231 7.80 2.79 -5.79
CA TYR A 231 8.05 3.41 -7.10
C TYR A 231 6.73 3.77 -7.78
N PRO A 232 6.51 5.03 -8.19
CA PRO A 232 5.33 5.41 -8.97
C PRO A 232 5.10 4.45 -10.15
N ASN A 233 3.86 3.96 -10.29
CA ASN A 233 3.47 2.94 -11.28
C ASN A 233 4.25 1.59 -11.15
N GLY A 234 4.96 1.36 -10.07
CA GLY A 234 5.79 0.17 -9.84
C GLY A 234 7.04 0.08 -10.72
N TYR A 235 7.38 1.12 -11.47
CA TYR A 235 8.50 1.08 -12.42
C TYR A 235 9.83 1.47 -11.77
N SER A 236 10.80 0.59 -11.86
CA SER A 236 12.17 0.83 -11.39
C SER A 236 13.20 0.38 -12.43
N SER A 237 14.45 0.75 -12.22
CA SER A 237 15.62 0.26 -12.96
C SER A 237 16.79 0.08 -11.99
N PRO A 238 17.86 -0.66 -12.34
CA PRO A 238 19.03 -0.78 -11.47
C PRO A 238 19.56 0.57 -10.98
N ARG A 239 19.55 1.59 -11.85
CA ARG A 239 19.99 2.95 -11.48
C ARG A 239 19.07 3.61 -10.46
N ILE A 240 17.74 3.46 -10.61
CA ILE A 240 16.77 4.02 -9.67
C ILE A 240 16.83 3.31 -8.32
N LYS A 241 17.00 1.99 -8.31
CA LYS A 241 17.22 1.21 -7.08
C LYS A 241 18.50 1.66 -6.35
N HIS A 242 19.57 1.90 -7.10
CA HIS A 242 20.82 2.44 -6.53
C HIS A 242 20.61 3.82 -5.92
N LEU A 243 19.89 4.72 -6.59
CA LEU A 243 19.53 6.03 -6.03
C LEU A 243 18.73 5.90 -4.74
N ALA A 244 17.69 5.07 -4.70
CA ALA A 244 16.89 4.87 -3.50
C ALA A 244 17.75 4.40 -2.31
N ARG A 245 18.67 3.44 -2.57
CA ARG A 245 19.63 3.00 -1.56
C ARG A 245 20.57 4.11 -1.10
N ALA A 246 21.11 4.90 -2.04
CA ALA A 246 22.02 6.01 -1.75
C ALA A 246 21.36 7.15 -0.98
N GLU A 247 20.05 7.34 -1.15
CA GLU A 247 19.26 8.31 -0.39
C GLU A 247 18.81 7.78 0.99
N GLY A 248 19.24 6.58 1.39
CA GLY A 248 19.07 6.07 2.75
C GLY A 248 17.78 5.32 2.99
N TYR A 249 17.05 4.88 1.96
CA TYR A 249 15.94 3.95 2.13
C TYR A 249 16.46 2.54 2.42
N ARG A 250 15.74 1.77 3.25
CA ARG A 250 16.02 0.36 3.55
C ARG A 250 15.41 -0.57 2.52
N ALA A 251 14.25 -0.20 1.96
CA ALA A 251 13.58 -0.99 0.93
C ALA A 251 12.77 -0.13 -0.04
N ALA A 252 12.42 -0.73 -1.18
CA ALA A 252 11.48 -0.13 -2.11
C ALA A 252 10.56 -1.17 -2.76
N CYS A 253 9.27 -0.80 -2.86
CA CYS A 253 8.21 -1.61 -3.43
C CYS A 253 7.99 -1.30 -4.92
N GLY A 254 7.86 -2.36 -5.73
CA GLY A 254 7.33 -2.29 -7.09
C GLY A 254 5.90 -2.82 -7.17
N VAL A 255 5.44 -3.07 -8.40
CA VAL A 255 4.20 -3.80 -8.69
C VAL A 255 4.53 -4.94 -9.64
N LYS A 256 4.43 -6.17 -9.18
CA LYS A 256 4.77 -7.37 -9.98
C LYS A 256 3.64 -8.39 -10.03
N ASN A 257 2.56 -8.18 -9.24
CA ASN A 257 1.44 -9.12 -9.05
C ASN A 257 1.94 -10.53 -8.71
N THR A 258 2.83 -10.61 -7.72
CA THR A 258 3.37 -11.84 -7.15
C THR A 258 3.69 -11.64 -5.69
N PHE A 259 3.96 -12.72 -4.97
CA PHE A 259 4.41 -12.67 -3.58
C PHE A 259 5.82 -12.09 -3.45
N SER A 260 6.11 -11.50 -2.30
CA SER A 260 7.47 -11.21 -1.86
C SER A 260 8.01 -12.31 -0.96
N SER A 261 9.32 -12.31 -0.75
CA SER A 261 10.01 -13.26 0.11
C SER A 261 11.25 -12.63 0.75
N GLU A 262 11.81 -13.30 1.75
CA GLU A 262 13.08 -12.91 2.37
C GLU A 262 14.28 -12.92 1.41
N ARG A 263 14.16 -13.58 0.25
CA ARG A 263 15.22 -13.67 -0.78
C ARG A 263 15.11 -12.61 -1.86
N ASP A 264 14.07 -11.79 -1.84
CA ASP A 264 13.88 -10.75 -2.84
C ASP A 264 14.92 -9.62 -2.70
N ASP A 265 15.21 -8.95 -3.82
CA ASP A 265 15.88 -7.65 -3.78
C ASP A 265 14.99 -6.67 -3.00
N ARG A 266 15.46 -6.23 -1.83
CA ARG A 266 14.74 -5.29 -0.94
C ARG A 266 14.33 -4.01 -1.66
N PHE A 267 15.03 -3.64 -2.74
CA PHE A 267 14.67 -2.49 -3.60
C PHE A 267 13.79 -2.89 -4.79
N ALA A 268 13.12 -4.03 -4.72
CA ALA A 268 12.18 -4.51 -5.72
C ALA A 268 11.12 -5.45 -5.12
N LEU A 269 10.66 -5.18 -3.90
CA LEU A 269 9.60 -5.94 -3.27
C LEU A 269 8.38 -6.02 -4.19
N ALA A 270 7.82 -7.20 -4.32
CA ALA A 270 6.64 -7.44 -5.14
C ALA A 270 5.38 -7.13 -4.34
N ARG A 271 4.36 -6.64 -5.02
CA ARG A 271 3.05 -6.39 -4.42
C ARG A 271 1.94 -6.95 -5.31
N LEU A 272 0.86 -7.35 -4.69
CA LEU A 272 -0.39 -7.82 -5.30
C LEU A 272 -1.36 -6.65 -5.36
N MET A 273 -1.62 -6.15 -6.56
CA MET A 273 -2.45 -4.97 -6.76
C MET A 273 -3.93 -5.32 -6.64
N ILE A 274 -4.62 -4.67 -5.71
CA ILE A 274 -6.06 -4.73 -5.56
C ILE A 274 -6.69 -3.71 -6.51
N ARG A 275 -7.67 -4.15 -7.27
CA ARG A 275 -8.45 -3.33 -8.21
C ARG A 275 -9.94 -3.40 -7.86
N SER A 276 -10.74 -2.52 -8.44
CA SER A 276 -12.20 -2.59 -8.34
C SER A 276 -12.80 -3.93 -8.79
N THR A 277 -12.06 -4.70 -9.61
CA THR A 277 -12.47 -6.02 -10.11
C THR A 277 -11.88 -7.18 -9.31
N THR A 278 -11.03 -6.92 -8.32
CA THR A 278 -10.44 -7.96 -7.46
C THR A 278 -11.48 -8.43 -6.45
N GLY A 279 -11.96 -9.65 -6.62
CA GLY A 279 -12.95 -10.23 -5.72
C GLY A 279 -12.35 -10.73 -4.40
N THR A 280 -13.19 -10.84 -3.38
CA THR A 280 -12.82 -11.34 -2.04
C THR A 280 -12.17 -12.73 -2.09
N GLU A 281 -12.65 -13.62 -2.98
CA GLU A 281 -12.05 -14.95 -3.17
C GLU A 281 -10.62 -14.91 -3.73
N GLU A 282 -10.32 -13.94 -4.58
CA GLU A 282 -8.96 -13.75 -5.10
C GLU A 282 -8.01 -13.33 -3.99
N VAL A 283 -8.44 -12.38 -3.14
CA VAL A 283 -7.70 -11.97 -1.95
C VAL A 283 -7.52 -13.15 -0.99
N ALA A 284 -8.58 -13.95 -0.76
CA ALA A 284 -8.51 -15.15 0.07
C ALA A 284 -7.41 -16.10 -0.42
N ARG A 285 -7.37 -16.39 -1.74
CA ARG A 285 -6.31 -17.24 -2.33
C ARG A 285 -4.91 -16.64 -2.13
N TRP A 286 -4.76 -15.33 -2.26
CA TRP A 286 -3.46 -14.68 -2.02
C TRP A 286 -3.03 -14.79 -0.57
N LEU A 287 -3.94 -14.65 0.38
CA LEU A 287 -3.66 -14.86 1.80
C LEU A 287 -3.26 -16.32 2.09
N ASP A 288 -3.77 -17.28 1.34
CA ASP A 288 -3.38 -18.69 1.38
C ASP A 288 -2.10 -18.99 0.55
N ARG A 289 -1.41 -17.98 0.03
CA ARG A 289 -0.22 -18.04 -0.86
C ARG A 289 -0.49 -18.77 -2.18
N LEU A 290 -1.72 -18.71 -2.66
CA LEU A 290 -2.18 -19.30 -3.90
C LEU A 290 -2.63 -18.23 -4.91
N GLY A 291 -2.78 -18.59 -6.17
CA GLY A 291 -3.41 -17.74 -7.18
C GLY A 291 -2.53 -16.63 -7.76
N ALA A 292 -1.28 -16.49 -7.33
CA ALA A 292 -0.31 -15.58 -7.94
C ALA A 292 0.92 -16.36 -8.45
N PRO A 293 1.57 -15.90 -9.53
CA PRO A 293 2.77 -16.57 -10.03
C PRO A 293 3.90 -16.48 -9.00
N PRO A 294 4.82 -17.45 -8.97
CA PRO A 294 5.97 -17.40 -8.07
C PRO A 294 6.88 -16.20 -8.38
N PRO A 295 7.63 -15.70 -7.38
CA PRO A 295 8.62 -14.65 -7.58
C PRO A 295 9.63 -15.05 -8.66
N ARG A 296 10.00 -14.10 -9.51
CA ARG A 296 10.96 -14.34 -10.59
C ARG A 296 12.28 -13.64 -10.26
N ALA A 297 13.37 -14.38 -10.31
CA ALA A 297 14.70 -13.85 -10.10
C ALA A 297 15.14 -12.85 -11.19
N THR A 298 14.61 -12.99 -12.41
CA THR A 298 15.02 -12.16 -13.55
C THR A 298 13.87 -11.36 -14.14
N GLU A 299 14.17 -10.13 -14.56
CA GLU A 299 13.22 -9.26 -15.25
C GLU A 299 12.92 -9.78 -16.67
N LYS A 300 11.64 -9.86 -17.03
CA LYS A 300 11.21 -10.27 -18.38
C LYS A 300 11.76 -9.33 -19.45
N THR A 301 12.14 -9.88 -20.61
CA THR A 301 12.55 -9.10 -21.80
C THR A 301 11.50 -8.09 -22.23
N ARG A 302 10.22 -8.46 -22.17
CA ARG A 302 9.08 -7.56 -22.42
C ARG A 302 9.10 -6.32 -21.51
N THR A 303 9.46 -6.46 -20.24
CA THR A 303 9.56 -5.34 -19.28
C THR A 303 10.71 -4.41 -19.65
N LYS A 304 11.84 -4.98 -20.10
CA LYS A 304 12.98 -4.18 -20.61
C LYS A 304 12.61 -3.40 -21.86
N ALA A 305 11.93 -4.04 -22.82
CA ALA A 305 11.47 -3.41 -24.06
C ALA A 305 10.44 -2.29 -23.77
N TRP A 306 9.49 -2.55 -22.86
CA TRP A 306 8.51 -1.56 -22.42
C TRP A 306 9.16 -0.35 -21.74
N ARG A 307 10.20 -0.56 -20.93
CA ARG A 307 10.99 0.54 -20.35
C ARG A 307 11.68 1.37 -21.43
N ALA A 308 12.30 0.73 -22.41
CA ALA A 308 12.94 1.43 -23.53
C ALA A 308 11.94 2.29 -24.32
N TYR A 309 10.77 1.73 -24.63
CA TYR A 309 9.67 2.46 -25.30
C TYR A 309 9.21 3.68 -24.49
N ARG A 310 8.95 3.54 -23.17
CA ARG A 310 8.54 4.65 -22.31
C ARG A 310 9.58 5.77 -22.25
N ARG A 311 10.87 5.41 -22.19
CA ARG A 311 11.96 6.39 -22.21
C ARG A 311 12.01 7.15 -23.53
N GLY A 312 11.92 6.46 -24.65
CA GLY A 312 11.85 7.09 -25.97
C GLY A 312 10.67 8.06 -26.09
N ARG A 313 9.48 7.62 -25.67
CA ARG A 313 8.29 8.46 -25.64
C ARG A 313 8.45 9.68 -24.74
N ALA A 314 9.01 9.53 -23.54
CA ALA A 314 9.24 10.64 -22.61
C ALA A 314 10.23 11.68 -23.16
N LEU A 315 11.22 11.28 -23.97
CA LEU A 315 12.12 12.20 -24.63
C LEU A 315 11.40 13.03 -25.72
N VAL A 316 10.51 12.40 -26.48
CA VAL A 316 9.73 13.08 -27.52
C VAL A 316 8.73 14.08 -26.90
N THR A 317 7.99 13.67 -25.85
CA THR A 317 7.01 14.56 -25.19
C THR A 317 7.67 15.75 -24.50
N ARG A 318 8.86 15.59 -23.91
CA ARG A 318 9.63 16.71 -23.35
C ARG A 318 10.06 17.73 -24.40
N ARG A 319 10.44 17.28 -25.60
CA ARG A 319 10.78 18.18 -26.72
C ARG A 319 9.55 18.97 -27.22
N ALA A 320 8.35 18.41 -27.04
CA ALA A 320 7.09 19.06 -27.42
C ALA A 320 6.51 19.97 -26.31
N GLY A 321 7.23 20.23 -25.20
CA GLY A 321 6.77 21.13 -24.12
C GLY A 321 5.59 20.62 -23.30
N ALA A 322 5.16 19.38 -23.49
CA ALA A 322 4.06 18.80 -22.72
C ALA A 322 4.55 18.34 -21.34
N THR A 323 4.00 18.92 -20.28
CA THR A 323 4.11 18.38 -18.93
C THR A 323 3.46 17.00 -18.89
N PRO A 324 4.12 15.96 -18.37
CA PRO A 324 3.46 14.66 -18.18
C PRO A 324 2.31 14.85 -17.17
N GLY A 325 1.10 14.80 -17.67
CA GLY A 325 -0.07 14.70 -16.81
C GLY A 325 -0.02 13.41 -15.99
N TRP A 326 -0.75 13.37 -14.89
CA TRP A 326 -1.00 12.14 -14.13
C TRP A 326 -1.34 11.01 -15.10
N PRO A 327 -0.60 9.91 -15.12
CA PRO A 327 -0.89 8.83 -16.04
C PRO A 327 -2.21 8.17 -15.63
N VAL A 328 -3.28 8.54 -16.32
CA VAL A 328 -4.48 7.71 -16.39
C VAL A 328 -4.02 6.42 -17.07
N THR A 329 -3.76 5.39 -16.30
CA THR A 329 -3.50 4.06 -16.84
C THR A 329 -4.74 3.66 -17.62
N ARG A 330 -4.64 3.71 -18.95
CA ARG A 330 -5.65 3.06 -19.79
C ARG A 330 -5.64 1.58 -19.41
N ALA A 331 -6.82 1.09 -19.04
CA ALA A 331 -7.12 -0.28 -18.72
C ALA A 331 -6.62 -1.26 -19.78
#